data_3816df2f171801e2ee0388a9e38c419f
#
_entry.id   3816df2f171801e2ee0388a9e38c419f
#
_cell.length_a   1.000
_cell.length_b   1.000
_cell.length_c   1.000
_cell.angle_alpha   90.00
_cell.angle_beta   90.00
_cell.angle_gamma   90.00
#
_symmetry.space_group_name_H-M   'P 1'
#
loop_
_entity.id
_entity.type
_entity.pdbx_description
1 polymer ?
#
loop_
_entity_poly.entity_id
_entity_poly.type
_entity_poly.pdbx_seq_one_letter_code
_entity_poly.pdbx_strand_id
1 'polypeptide(L)'
;MKHLFLPLALILNFVSHGQNIPIDFEQGGYGANWTWTTFENNVNPPLEIVPNPDSSSINPSSTVAKFTALQAGEPWAGVESMHGTDIGSFSLDNTNCTIKIMVWKPVISDVGIKFVDATNAAQPEIKVSNTLINQWEELTFDFSSRIGVYPIVKDQIVIFPDFDLGGRSQDNIIYFDNVYGSSNN
;
A
#
# COMPACT_ATOMS: atom_id res chain seq x y z
N MET A 1 13.77 10.11 59.49
CA MET A 1 13.43 9.07 58.47
C MET A 1 13.27 9.77 57.14
N LYS A 2 14.20 9.52 56.19
CA LYS A 2 14.15 10.12 54.85
C LYS A 2 13.40 9.14 53.95
N HIS A 3 12.22 9.52 53.45
CA HIS A 3 11.46 8.71 52.50
C HIS A 3 12.08 8.89 51.10
N LEU A 4 12.66 7.79 50.59
CA LEU A 4 13.18 7.71 49.22
C LEU A 4 12.00 7.44 48.28
N PHE A 5 11.58 8.45 47.52
CA PHE A 5 10.61 8.25 46.43
C PHE A 5 11.37 7.71 45.21
N LEU A 6 11.10 6.45 44.87
CA LEU A 6 11.57 5.84 43.62
C LEU A 6 10.56 6.20 42.52
N PRO A 7 10.95 6.90 41.45
CA PRO A 7 10.01 7.16 40.35
C PRO A 7 9.73 5.85 39.61
N LEU A 8 8.47 5.48 39.53
CA LEU A 8 7.99 4.38 38.69
C LEU A 8 8.07 4.86 37.23
N ALA A 9 9.07 4.37 36.48
CA ALA A 9 9.15 4.60 35.04
C ALA A 9 8.07 3.76 34.35
N LEU A 10 7.05 4.43 33.82
CA LEU A 10 6.05 3.82 32.97
C LEU A 10 6.69 3.51 31.60
N ILE A 11 7.02 2.24 31.36
CA ILE A 11 7.50 1.80 30.05
C ILE A 11 6.26 1.69 29.16
N LEU A 12 6.06 2.71 28.29
CA LEU A 12 5.11 2.58 27.19
C LEU A 12 5.72 1.60 26.18
N ASN A 13 5.16 0.39 26.13
CA ASN A 13 5.41 -0.52 25.03
C ASN A 13 4.65 0.02 23.80
N PHE A 14 5.36 0.62 22.87
CA PHE A 14 4.84 0.86 21.53
C PHE A 14 4.76 -0.50 20.85
N VAL A 15 3.56 -1.04 20.72
CA VAL A 15 3.33 -2.19 19.84
C VAL A 15 3.48 -1.65 18.42
N SER A 16 4.60 -1.95 17.77
CA SER A 16 4.75 -1.74 16.34
C SER A 16 3.74 -2.67 15.64
N HIS A 17 2.66 -2.10 15.15
CA HIS A 17 1.72 -2.85 14.33
C HIS A 17 2.36 -2.98 12.95
N GLY A 18 2.80 -4.19 12.64
CA GLY A 18 3.41 -4.48 11.35
C GLY A 18 2.37 -4.49 10.22
N GLN A 19 2.84 -4.80 9.03
CA GLN A 19 2.13 -4.88 7.75
C GLN A 19 0.83 -5.73 7.76
N ASN A 20 0.48 -6.40 8.86
CA ASN A 20 -0.73 -7.22 8.99
C ASN A 20 -2.01 -6.43 9.25
N ILE A 21 -1.93 -5.11 9.43
CA ILE A 21 -3.11 -4.25 9.55
C ILE A 21 -3.47 -3.76 8.16
N PRO A 22 -4.71 -3.96 7.69
CA PRO A 22 -5.14 -3.49 6.39
C PRO A 22 -5.02 -1.96 6.27
N ILE A 23 -4.50 -1.49 5.15
CA ILE A 23 -4.65 -0.10 4.71
C ILE A 23 -6.01 -0.07 4.02
N ASP A 24 -7.05 0.34 4.76
CA ASP A 24 -8.45 0.16 4.41
C ASP A 24 -9.15 1.43 3.93
N PHE A 25 -8.45 2.56 3.96
CA PHE A 25 -8.94 3.88 3.54
C PHE A 25 -10.28 4.31 4.17
N GLU A 26 -10.71 3.64 5.23
CA GLU A 26 -11.91 3.98 5.97
C GLU A 26 -11.67 5.15 6.93
N GLN A 27 -12.72 5.89 7.27
CA GLN A 27 -12.65 6.99 8.23
C GLN A 27 -12.21 6.46 9.60
N GLY A 28 -11.03 6.88 10.07
CA GLY A 28 -10.43 6.44 11.32
C GLY A 28 -9.65 5.12 11.23
N GLY A 29 -9.62 4.52 10.04
CA GLY A 29 -8.76 3.39 9.70
C GLY A 29 -7.40 3.85 9.19
N TYR A 30 -6.68 2.95 8.51
CA TYR A 30 -5.37 3.21 7.94
C TYR A 30 -5.48 3.66 6.48
N GLY A 31 -4.62 4.59 6.07
CA GLY A 31 -4.51 5.05 4.68
C GLY A 31 -5.31 6.32 4.38
N ALA A 32 -6.52 6.49 4.92
CA ALA A 32 -7.38 7.64 4.60
C ALA A 32 -6.76 9.00 4.98
N ASN A 33 -6.02 9.05 6.08
CA ASN A 33 -5.39 10.28 6.58
C ASN A 33 -3.86 10.29 6.37
N TRP A 34 -3.33 9.36 5.56
CA TRP A 34 -1.91 9.31 5.26
C TRP A 34 -1.53 10.36 4.22
N THR A 35 -0.23 10.65 4.14
CA THR A 35 0.33 11.53 3.12
C THR A 35 0.75 10.71 1.92
N TRP A 36 -0.14 10.64 0.93
CA TRP A 36 0.14 9.96 -0.33
C TRP A 36 0.76 10.91 -1.35
N THR A 37 1.88 10.53 -1.93
CA THR A 37 2.56 11.26 -3.01
C THR A 37 2.39 10.50 -4.31
N THR A 38 1.73 11.10 -5.30
CA THR A 38 1.69 10.58 -6.67
C THR A 38 2.97 10.98 -7.39
N PHE A 39 3.54 10.05 -8.14
CA PHE A 39 4.79 10.26 -8.88
C PHE A 39 4.71 9.70 -10.31
N GLU A 40 5.56 10.21 -11.21
CA GLU A 40 5.73 9.76 -12.60
C GLU A 40 4.42 9.75 -13.42
N ASN A 41 3.43 10.55 -13.03
CA ASN A 41 2.09 10.57 -13.60
C ASN A 41 1.77 11.92 -14.26
N ASN A 42 2.71 12.44 -15.07
CA ASN A 42 2.65 13.75 -15.74
C ASN A 42 2.43 14.89 -14.74
N VAL A 43 1.18 15.38 -14.57
CA VAL A 43 0.84 16.44 -13.60
C VAL A 43 0.59 15.90 -12.18
N ASN A 44 0.77 14.62 -11.97
CA ASN A 44 0.62 13.93 -10.67
C ASN A 44 -0.69 14.27 -9.94
N PRO A 45 -1.87 13.93 -10.51
CA PRO A 45 -3.13 14.09 -9.79
C PRO A 45 -3.04 13.41 -8.42
N PRO A 46 -3.54 14.02 -7.35
CA PRO A 46 -3.46 13.43 -6.02
C PRO A 46 -4.27 12.13 -5.94
N LEU A 47 -3.85 11.21 -5.04
CA LEU A 47 -4.69 10.10 -4.65
C LEU A 47 -5.95 10.65 -3.95
N GLU A 48 -7.11 10.15 -4.34
CA GLU A 48 -8.39 10.57 -3.77
C GLU A 48 -8.97 9.43 -2.91
N ILE A 49 -9.59 9.77 -1.79
CA ILE A 49 -10.39 8.81 -1.00
C ILE A 49 -11.86 9.08 -1.35
N VAL A 50 -12.50 8.08 -1.93
CA VAL A 50 -13.85 8.23 -2.52
C VAL A 50 -14.77 7.10 -2.07
N PRO A 51 -16.10 7.26 -2.20
CA PRO A 51 -17.03 6.14 -2.00
C PRO A 51 -16.69 4.95 -2.89
N ASN A 52 -16.83 3.74 -2.33
CA ASN A 52 -16.60 2.49 -3.06
C ASN A 52 -17.57 2.38 -4.26
N PRO A 53 -17.07 2.12 -5.48
CA PRO A 53 -17.91 2.00 -6.67
C PRO A 53 -18.87 0.80 -6.62
N ASP A 54 -18.53 -0.25 -5.84
CA ASP A 54 -19.38 -1.44 -5.66
C ASP A 54 -19.10 -2.11 -4.30
N SER A 55 -19.78 -1.65 -3.27
CA SER A 55 -19.71 -2.23 -1.91
C SER A 55 -20.57 -3.50 -1.72
N SER A 56 -21.26 -3.96 -2.75
CA SER A 56 -22.11 -5.15 -2.71
C SER A 56 -21.38 -6.44 -3.07
N SER A 57 -20.12 -6.32 -3.54
CA SER A 57 -19.28 -7.44 -3.98
C SER A 57 -18.33 -7.94 -2.88
N ILE A 58 -17.17 -8.46 -3.27
CA ILE A 58 -16.16 -9.00 -2.34
C ILE A 58 -15.44 -7.92 -1.52
N ASN A 59 -15.57 -6.64 -1.88
CA ASN A 59 -15.05 -5.50 -1.13
C ASN A 59 -16.18 -4.66 -0.53
N PRO A 60 -16.60 -4.93 0.73
CA PRO A 60 -17.73 -4.23 1.36
C PRO A 60 -17.35 -2.87 1.98
N SER A 61 -16.11 -2.38 1.81
CA SER A 61 -15.66 -1.10 2.33
C SER A 61 -16.56 0.05 1.89
N SER A 62 -16.69 1.07 2.72
CA SER A 62 -17.47 2.27 2.40
C SER A 62 -16.69 3.23 1.52
N THR A 63 -15.40 3.34 1.77
CA THR A 63 -14.46 4.22 1.07
C THR A 63 -13.25 3.44 0.56
N VAL A 64 -12.65 3.93 -0.51
CA VAL A 64 -11.51 3.31 -1.19
C VAL A 64 -10.57 4.37 -1.76
N ALA A 65 -9.34 4.01 -2.04
CA ALA A 65 -8.42 4.87 -2.78
C ALA A 65 -8.76 4.87 -4.27
N LYS A 66 -8.74 6.06 -4.88
CA LYS A 66 -8.89 6.27 -6.32
C LYS A 66 -7.60 6.87 -6.87
N PHE A 67 -6.99 6.19 -7.83
CA PHE A 67 -5.82 6.63 -8.57
C PHE A 67 -6.20 6.87 -10.03
N THR A 68 -5.84 8.04 -10.59
CA THR A 68 -6.01 8.32 -12.01
C THR A 68 -4.66 8.16 -12.70
N ALA A 69 -4.46 7.05 -13.41
CA ALA A 69 -3.28 6.82 -14.24
C ALA A 69 -3.44 7.56 -15.56
N LEU A 70 -2.72 8.68 -15.73
CA LEU A 70 -2.83 9.48 -16.93
C LEU A 70 -2.20 8.79 -18.14
N GLN A 71 -2.79 8.93 -19.32
CA GLN A 71 -2.22 8.47 -20.59
C GLN A 71 -0.82 9.03 -20.82
N ALA A 72 -0.63 10.30 -20.46
CA ALA A 72 0.65 11.00 -20.59
C ALA A 72 1.63 10.74 -19.44
N GLY A 73 1.24 9.93 -18.44
CA GLY A 73 2.11 9.49 -17.35
C GLY A 73 3.02 8.35 -17.78
N GLU A 74 4.08 8.12 -17.01
CA GLU A 74 4.99 7.00 -17.27
C GLU A 74 4.28 5.65 -17.05
N PRO A 75 4.67 4.58 -17.76
CA PRO A 75 4.12 3.24 -17.57
C PRO A 75 4.12 2.74 -16.13
N TRP A 76 5.03 3.23 -15.31
CA TRP A 76 5.21 2.93 -13.90
C TRP A 76 4.73 4.06 -12.97
N ALA A 77 3.82 4.92 -13.43
CA ALA A 77 3.19 5.91 -12.57
C ALA A 77 2.59 5.25 -11.33
N GLY A 78 2.78 5.85 -10.16
CA GLY A 78 2.39 5.24 -8.90
C GLY A 78 2.11 6.24 -7.80
N VAL A 79 1.92 5.68 -6.62
CA VAL A 79 1.68 6.43 -5.40
C VAL A 79 2.46 5.79 -4.25
N GLU A 80 2.95 6.62 -3.34
CA GLU A 80 3.74 6.18 -2.19
C GLU A 80 3.28 6.86 -0.91
N SER A 81 3.38 6.14 0.22
CA SER A 81 3.14 6.68 1.55
C SER A 81 4.33 7.50 2.04
N MET A 82 4.16 8.29 3.11
CA MET A 82 5.26 9.04 3.72
C MET A 82 6.19 8.09 4.50
N HIS A 83 7.50 8.25 4.30
CA HIS A 83 8.53 7.50 5.05
C HIS A 83 8.39 7.65 6.56
N GLY A 84 8.52 6.54 7.27
CA GLY A 84 8.63 6.48 8.73
C GLY A 84 7.40 6.93 9.51
N THR A 85 6.34 7.37 8.84
CA THR A 85 5.15 7.94 9.48
C THR A 85 3.91 7.07 9.23
N ASP A 86 3.52 6.90 7.97
CA ASP A 86 2.22 6.32 7.61
C ASP A 86 2.15 4.81 7.90
N ILE A 87 2.88 4.00 7.16
CA ILE A 87 2.92 2.56 7.39
C ILE A 87 3.76 2.17 8.61
N GLY A 88 4.56 3.10 9.12
CA GLY A 88 5.52 2.85 10.19
C GLY A 88 6.70 2.00 9.72
N SER A 89 7.50 1.53 10.68
CA SER A 89 8.68 0.71 10.37
C SER A 89 8.40 -0.76 10.66
N PHE A 90 8.71 -1.64 9.71
CA PHE A 90 8.53 -3.08 9.84
C PHE A 90 9.61 -3.86 9.07
N SER A 91 9.75 -5.14 9.38
CA SER A 91 10.57 -6.09 8.61
C SER A 91 9.69 -7.19 8.06
N LEU A 92 10.00 -7.65 6.85
CA LEU A 92 9.34 -8.83 6.29
C LEU A 92 9.82 -10.10 6.97
N ASP A 93 8.89 -10.96 7.31
CA ASP A 93 9.11 -12.31 7.82
C ASP A 93 8.03 -13.27 7.29
N ASN A 94 8.04 -14.51 7.74
CA ASN A 94 7.07 -15.52 7.28
C ASN A 94 5.62 -15.24 7.71
N THR A 95 5.40 -14.26 8.59
CA THR A 95 4.05 -13.92 9.09
C THR A 95 3.42 -12.75 8.35
N ASN A 96 4.18 -12.02 7.53
CA ASN A 96 3.70 -10.82 6.84
C ASN A 96 4.17 -10.70 5.38
N CYS A 97 4.78 -11.74 4.80
CA CYS A 97 5.34 -11.70 3.45
C CYS A 97 4.31 -11.98 2.34
N THR A 98 3.09 -12.35 2.67
CA THR A 98 2.00 -12.47 1.71
C THR A 98 1.19 -11.18 1.74
N ILE A 99 1.34 -10.38 0.69
CA ILE A 99 0.68 -9.07 0.57
C ILE A 99 -0.54 -9.22 -0.32
N LYS A 100 -1.67 -8.66 0.10
CA LYS A 100 -2.91 -8.65 -0.66
C LYS A 100 -3.36 -7.23 -0.94
N ILE A 101 -4.10 -7.04 -2.02
CA ILE A 101 -4.74 -5.78 -2.38
C ILE A 101 -6.04 -6.07 -3.13
N MET A 102 -7.10 -5.36 -2.81
CA MET A 102 -8.30 -5.29 -3.63
C MET A 102 -8.08 -4.26 -4.74
N VAL A 103 -8.40 -4.62 -5.98
CA VAL A 103 -8.31 -3.70 -7.12
C VAL A 103 -9.58 -3.74 -7.97
N TRP A 104 -9.95 -2.57 -8.50
CA TRP A 104 -10.98 -2.39 -9.52
C TRP A 104 -10.39 -1.60 -10.67
N LYS A 105 -10.24 -2.22 -11.82
CA LYS A 105 -9.54 -1.62 -12.97
C LYS A 105 -10.38 -1.71 -14.24
N PRO A 106 -10.29 -0.69 -15.13
CA PRO A 106 -10.99 -0.72 -16.43
C PRO A 106 -10.22 -1.52 -17.49
N VAL A 107 -8.98 -1.93 -17.21
CA VAL A 107 -8.09 -2.64 -18.13
C VAL A 107 -7.35 -3.76 -17.42
N ILE A 108 -6.88 -4.75 -18.17
CA ILE A 108 -5.94 -5.76 -17.67
C ILE A 108 -4.54 -5.20 -17.82
N SER A 109 -3.86 -5.03 -16.70
CA SER A 109 -2.45 -4.63 -16.62
C SER A 109 -1.88 -5.04 -15.26
N ASP A 110 -0.56 -4.94 -15.09
CA ASP A 110 0.05 -5.29 -13.81
C ASP A 110 -0.30 -4.26 -12.72
N VAL A 111 -0.41 -4.76 -11.50
CA VAL A 111 -0.29 -3.97 -10.28
C VAL A 111 1.07 -4.29 -9.66
N GLY A 112 1.84 -3.27 -9.34
CA GLY A 112 3.15 -3.42 -8.70
C GLY A 112 3.10 -2.97 -7.25
N ILE A 113 3.81 -3.68 -6.37
CA ILE A 113 4.04 -3.24 -4.99
C ILE A 113 5.52 -3.41 -4.66
N LYS A 114 6.10 -2.44 -3.96
CA LYS A 114 7.41 -2.57 -3.31
C LYS A 114 7.40 -1.90 -1.94
N PHE A 115 8.32 -2.33 -1.09
CA PHE A 115 8.59 -1.71 0.20
C PHE A 115 10.03 -1.24 0.23
N VAL A 116 10.21 -0.01 0.71
CA VAL A 116 11.51 0.67 0.72
C VAL A 116 11.76 1.34 2.07
N ASP A 117 12.95 1.91 2.23
CA ASP A 117 13.25 2.91 3.24
C ASP A 117 13.84 4.17 2.59
N ALA A 118 14.01 5.23 3.37
CA ALA A 118 14.52 6.52 2.88
C ALA A 118 15.95 6.44 2.29
N THR A 119 16.70 5.38 2.56
CA THR A 119 18.07 5.19 2.08
C THR A 119 18.14 4.37 0.79
N ASN A 120 17.09 3.61 0.46
CA ASN A 120 17.08 2.72 -0.70
C ASN A 120 15.67 2.59 -1.31
N ALA A 121 15.29 3.56 -2.13
CA ALA A 121 14.06 3.55 -2.91
C ALA A 121 14.14 2.66 -4.16
N ALA A 122 15.35 2.22 -4.57
CA ALA A 122 15.60 1.46 -5.80
C ALA A 122 15.33 -0.06 -5.64
N GLN A 123 14.39 -0.46 -4.77
CA GLN A 123 13.97 -1.86 -4.69
C GLN A 123 13.07 -2.21 -5.87
N PRO A 124 13.26 -3.38 -6.51
CA PRO A 124 12.35 -3.83 -7.54
C PRO A 124 10.98 -4.17 -6.93
N GLU A 125 9.93 -3.77 -7.63
CA GLU A 125 8.55 -4.14 -7.33
C GLU A 125 8.30 -5.63 -7.62
N ILE A 126 7.29 -6.19 -6.95
CA ILE A 126 6.65 -7.44 -7.35
C ILE A 126 5.38 -7.06 -8.08
N LYS A 127 5.09 -7.71 -9.21
CA LYS A 127 3.96 -7.41 -10.08
C LYS A 127 3.04 -8.60 -10.21
N VAL A 128 1.72 -8.32 -10.18
CA VAL A 128 0.65 -9.28 -10.43
C VAL A 128 -0.40 -8.61 -11.31
N SER A 129 -0.77 -9.26 -12.42
CA SER A 129 -1.83 -8.75 -13.30
C SER A 129 -3.20 -9.05 -12.72
N ASN A 130 -4.14 -8.09 -12.86
CA ASN A 130 -5.56 -8.39 -12.67
C ASN A 130 -6.09 -9.25 -13.84
N THR A 131 -7.19 -9.98 -13.59
CA THR A 131 -7.87 -10.81 -14.58
C THR A 131 -9.29 -10.33 -14.89
N LEU A 132 -9.86 -9.50 -14.00
CA LEU A 132 -11.19 -8.93 -14.13
C LEU A 132 -11.11 -7.44 -14.48
N ILE A 133 -12.09 -6.93 -15.21
CA ILE A 133 -12.26 -5.52 -15.50
C ILE A 133 -13.61 -5.03 -14.95
N ASN A 134 -13.60 -3.80 -14.40
CA ASN A 134 -14.77 -3.17 -13.79
C ASN A 134 -15.47 -4.05 -12.74
N GLN A 135 -14.66 -4.78 -11.98
CA GLN A 135 -15.08 -5.62 -10.86
C GLN A 135 -13.96 -5.65 -9.82
N TRP A 136 -14.30 -5.83 -8.54
CA TRP A 136 -13.32 -6.06 -7.49
C TRP A 136 -12.65 -7.42 -7.65
N GLU A 137 -11.33 -7.43 -7.51
CA GLU A 137 -10.49 -8.62 -7.52
C GLU A 137 -9.43 -8.49 -6.42
N GLU A 138 -9.21 -9.57 -5.64
CA GLU A 138 -8.11 -9.64 -4.69
C GLU A 138 -6.87 -10.19 -5.41
N LEU A 139 -5.80 -9.40 -5.44
CA LEU A 139 -4.49 -9.83 -5.92
C LEU A 139 -3.60 -10.20 -4.75
N THR A 140 -2.78 -11.25 -4.94
CA THR A 140 -1.87 -11.76 -3.91
C THR A 140 -0.42 -11.71 -4.41
N PHE A 141 0.46 -11.13 -3.60
CA PHE A 141 1.89 -10.93 -3.88
C PHE A 141 2.73 -11.73 -2.90
N ASP A 142 3.67 -12.53 -3.40
CA ASP A 142 4.61 -13.29 -2.58
C ASP A 142 5.92 -12.49 -2.41
N PHE A 143 6.11 -11.96 -1.20
CA PHE A 143 7.32 -11.25 -0.79
C PHE A 143 8.30 -12.13 -0.01
N SER A 144 8.13 -13.46 0.02
CA SER A 144 9.02 -14.37 0.74
C SER A 144 10.49 -14.24 0.32
N SER A 145 10.74 -13.98 -0.96
CA SER A 145 12.09 -13.73 -1.50
C SER A 145 12.72 -12.41 -1.04
N ARG A 146 11.96 -11.55 -0.37
CA ARG A 146 12.42 -10.26 0.17
C ARG A 146 12.68 -10.30 1.68
N ILE A 147 12.45 -11.42 2.34
CA ILE A 147 12.78 -11.61 3.76
C ILE A 147 14.28 -11.50 3.94
N GLY A 148 14.74 -10.65 4.87
CA GLY A 148 16.15 -10.42 5.16
C GLY A 148 16.94 -9.71 4.05
N VAL A 149 16.32 -9.28 2.95
CA VAL A 149 16.97 -8.51 1.88
C VAL A 149 16.99 -7.03 2.26
N TYR A 150 18.14 -6.40 2.04
CA TYR A 150 18.32 -4.96 2.28
C TYR A 150 17.40 -4.10 1.40
N PRO A 151 16.78 -3.05 1.95
CA PRO A 151 16.78 -2.65 3.35
C PRO A 151 15.97 -3.63 4.21
N ILE A 152 16.53 -4.09 5.34
CA ILE A 152 15.87 -5.08 6.21
C ILE A 152 14.63 -4.48 6.86
N VAL A 153 14.75 -3.26 7.38
CA VAL A 153 13.62 -2.47 7.89
C VAL A 153 13.06 -1.64 6.75
N LYS A 154 11.76 -1.71 6.57
CA LYS A 154 10.98 -0.95 5.58
C LYS A 154 10.17 0.11 6.32
N ASP A 155 9.91 1.25 5.71
CA ASP A 155 9.13 2.32 6.30
C ASP A 155 8.21 3.05 5.32
N GLN A 156 8.10 2.54 4.10
CA GLN A 156 7.26 3.09 3.05
C GLN A 156 6.72 1.96 2.16
N ILE A 157 5.46 2.07 1.78
CA ILE A 157 4.86 1.30 0.69
C ILE A 157 4.77 2.14 -0.57
N VAL A 158 5.10 1.52 -1.70
CA VAL A 158 4.95 2.11 -3.04
C VAL A 158 4.05 1.19 -3.86
N ILE A 159 2.99 1.75 -4.43
CA ILE A 159 1.99 1.04 -5.22
C ILE A 159 1.98 1.62 -6.64
N PHE A 160 2.00 0.74 -7.63
CA PHE A 160 1.87 1.04 -9.06
C PHE A 160 0.54 0.44 -9.53
N PRO A 161 -0.58 1.20 -9.48
CA PRO A 161 -1.90 0.60 -9.68
C PRO A 161 -2.18 0.16 -11.12
N ASP A 162 -1.42 0.69 -12.09
CA ASP A 162 -1.59 0.43 -13.52
C ASP A 162 -0.24 0.42 -14.24
N PHE A 163 0.56 -0.62 -13.94
CA PHE A 163 1.88 -0.80 -14.52
C PHE A 163 1.76 -1.45 -15.91
N ASP A 164 2.01 -0.68 -16.96
CA ASP A 164 1.93 -1.13 -18.34
C ASP A 164 3.07 -0.56 -19.20
N LEU A 165 4.09 -1.38 -19.46
CA LEU A 165 5.24 -1.00 -20.29
C LEU A 165 4.87 -0.71 -21.76
N GLY A 166 3.70 -1.15 -22.22
CA GLY A 166 3.17 -0.81 -23.54
C GLY A 166 2.63 0.62 -23.62
N GLY A 167 2.45 1.27 -22.47
CA GLY A 167 1.86 2.60 -22.34
C GLY A 167 0.34 2.58 -22.42
N ARG A 168 -0.28 3.60 -21.84
CA ARG A 168 -1.75 3.74 -21.78
C ARG A 168 -2.29 4.37 -23.05
N SER A 169 -3.41 3.86 -23.55
CA SER A 169 -4.14 4.46 -24.68
C SER A 169 -5.12 5.56 -24.26
N GLN A 170 -5.40 5.66 -22.96
CA GLN A 170 -6.31 6.64 -22.35
C GLN A 170 -5.96 6.81 -20.87
N ASP A 171 -6.57 7.79 -20.21
CA ASP A 171 -6.53 7.87 -18.76
C ASP A 171 -7.33 6.73 -18.15
N ASN A 172 -6.74 5.99 -17.20
CA ASN A 172 -7.39 4.90 -16.49
C ASN A 172 -7.69 5.32 -15.05
N ILE A 173 -8.91 5.08 -14.60
CA ILE A 173 -9.30 5.25 -13.21
C ILE A 173 -9.23 3.89 -12.53
N ILE A 174 -8.36 3.76 -11.54
CA ILE A 174 -8.17 2.55 -10.76
C ILE A 174 -8.62 2.83 -9.33
N TYR A 175 -9.41 1.91 -8.76
CA TYR A 175 -9.67 1.90 -7.32
C TYR A 175 -8.89 0.77 -6.69
N PHE A 176 -8.38 0.99 -5.49
CA PHE A 176 -7.73 -0.05 -4.71
C PHE A 176 -8.00 0.13 -3.22
N ASP A 177 -7.88 -0.97 -2.48
CA ASP A 177 -8.29 -1.04 -1.08
C ASP A 177 -7.67 -2.23 -0.38
N ASN A 178 -7.80 -2.28 0.95
CA ASN A 178 -7.44 -3.43 1.78
C ASN A 178 -6.04 -3.98 1.47
N VAL A 179 -5.04 -3.08 1.47
CA VAL A 179 -3.64 -3.48 1.24
C VAL A 179 -3.04 -3.98 2.55
N TYR A 180 -2.71 -5.25 2.62
CA TYR A 180 -2.15 -5.84 3.85
C TYR A 180 -1.29 -7.06 3.61
N GLY A 181 -0.36 -7.32 4.53
CA GLY A 181 0.35 -8.58 4.66
C GLY A 181 -0.44 -9.56 5.50
N SER A 182 -0.48 -10.82 5.09
CA SER A 182 -1.19 -11.89 5.81
C SER A 182 -0.21 -12.81 6.50
N SER A 183 -0.49 -13.10 7.77
CA SER A 183 0.31 -14.04 8.55
C SER A 183 -0.04 -15.51 8.29
N ASN A 184 -1.20 -15.81 7.76
CA ASN A 184 -1.64 -17.18 7.49
C ASN A 184 -2.89 -17.16 6.60
N ASN A 185 -2.76 -17.69 5.43
CA ASN A 185 -3.86 -18.33 4.70
C ASN A 185 -3.41 -19.67 4.21
#